data_23f3be10013cde795cfabf62e8f7a713
#
_entry.id   23f3be10013cde795cfabf62e8f7a713
#
_cell.length_a   1.000
_cell.length_b   1.000
_cell.length_c   1.000
_cell.angle_alpha   90.00
_cell.angle_beta   90.00
_cell.angle_gamma   90.00
#
_symmetry.space_group_name_H-M   'P 1'
#
loop_
_entity.id
_entity.type
_entity.pdbx_description
1 polymer ?
#
loop_
_entity_poly.entity_id
_entity_poly.type
_entity_poly.pdbx_seq_one_letter_code
_entity_poly.pdbx_strand_id
1 'polypeptide(L)'
;IAYPLVYAALFWSIFGTILMVVAGIKLPGLEFKNQRVEAAFRKELVLGEDDDSRAEPLALKELFDNVRKNYFRIYIHYTYFNLFRNFYFQLNNLFAYVLLIPTIALGVITLGIMNQIIRAFSEVTSSFQYLVRSWSTIIDLISVFKRLQAFESAFKGRSLPELDLEYINTDGRVDK
;
A
#
# COMPACT_ATOMS: atom_id res chain seq x y z
N ILE A 1 19.96 31.99 -4.45
CA ILE A 1 20.29 30.59 -4.82
C ILE A 1 19.53 29.56 -3.96
N ALA A 2 19.06 29.90 -2.75
CA ALA A 2 18.37 28.95 -1.86
C ALA A 2 16.96 28.53 -2.35
N TYR A 3 16.22 29.43 -2.99
CA TYR A 3 14.82 29.18 -3.37
C TYR A 3 14.62 28.07 -4.41
N PRO A 4 15.39 27.93 -5.51
CA PRO A 4 15.15 26.89 -6.50
C PRO A 4 15.34 25.48 -5.95
N LEU A 5 16.25 25.27 -4.99
CA LEU A 5 16.43 23.97 -4.33
C LEU A 5 15.24 23.60 -3.45
N VAL A 6 14.63 24.57 -2.76
CA VAL A 6 13.43 24.33 -1.95
C VAL A 6 12.26 23.95 -2.85
N TYR A 7 12.03 24.66 -3.95
CA TYR A 7 11.00 24.31 -4.92
C TYR A 7 11.23 22.93 -5.55
N ALA A 8 12.48 22.62 -5.88
CA ALA A 8 12.83 21.28 -6.39
C ALA A 8 12.55 20.18 -5.37
N ALA A 9 12.87 20.40 -4.07
CA ALA A 9 12.58 19.47 -3.00
C ALA A 9 11.08 19.26 -2.81
N LEU A 10 10.29 20.33 -2.80
CA LEU A 10 8.84 20.28 -2.69
C LEU A 10 8.21 19.54 -3.88
N PHE A 11 8.61 19.90 -5.09
CA PHE A 11 8.12 19.24 -6.31
C PHE A 11 8.44 17.74 -6.30
N TRP A 12 9.68 17.37 -5.97
CA TRP A 12 10.11 15.99 -5.88
C TRP A 12 9.33 15.20 -4.85
N SER A 13 9.08 15.79 -3.67
CA SER A 13 8.35 15.17 -2.57
C SER A 13 6.87 14.96 -2.91
N ILE A 14 6.23 15.96 -3.52
CA ILE A 14 4.83 15.87 -3.97
C ILE A 14 4.72 14.81 -5.07
N PHE A 15 5.61 14.82 -6.05
CA PHE A 15 5.66 13.84 -7.12
C PHE A 15 5.80 12.41 -6.57
N GLY A 16 6.73 12.19 -5.64
CA GLY A 16 6.92 10.90 -5.00
C GLY A 16 5.70 10.44 -4.20
N THR A 17 5.04 11.36 -3.48
CA THR A 17 3.83 11.04 -2.75
C THR A 17 2.70 10.61 -3.68
N ILE A 18 2.46 11.36 -4.76
CA ILE A 18 1.44 11.01 -5.76
C ILE A 18 1.75 9.65 -6.39
N LEU A 19 2.99 9.41 -6.78
CA LEU A 19 3.41 8.14 -7.38
C LEU A 19 3.18 6.96 -6.44
N MET A 20 3.46 7.13 -5.14
CA MET A 20 3.22 6.10 -4.13
C MET A 20 1.73 5.87 -3.88
N VAL A 21 0.92 6.93 -3.84
CA VAL A 21 -0.55 6.80 -3.73
C VAL A 21 -1.09 5.98 -4.91
N VAL A 22 -0.70 6.31 -6.13
CA VAL A 22 -1.14 5.59 -7.33
C VAL A 22 -0.69 4.12 -7.31
N ALA A 23 0.55 3.85 -6.92
CA ALA A 23 1.07 2.48 -6.81
C ALA A 23 0.36 1.66 -5.72
N GLY A 24 -0.04 2.31 -4.62
CA GLY A 24 -0.62 1.66 -3.44
C GLY A 24 -2.15 1.65 -3.38
N ILE A 25 -2.85 2.31 -4.30
CA ILE A 25 -4.31 2.53 -4.21
C ILE A 25 -5.13 1.23 -4.15
N LYS A 26 -4.64 0.15 -4.77
CA LYS A 26 -5.32 -1.15 -4.79
C LYS A 26 -5.08 -2.00 -3.55
N LEU A 27 -4.04 -1.72 -2.78
CA LEU A 27 -3.64 -2.53 -1.63
C LEU A 27 -4.69 -2.62 -0.53
N PRO A 28 -5.38 -1.52 -0.10
CA PRO A 28 -6.40 -1.61 0.92
C PRO A 28 -7.58 -2.52 0.56
N GLY A 29 -7.96 -2.52 -0.72
CA GLY A 29 -9.03 -3.40 -1.22
C GLY A 29 -8.63 -4.87 -1.22
N LEU A 30 -7.38 -5.16 -1.60
CA LEU A 30 -6.84 -6.51 -1.58
C LEU A 30 -6.70 -7.03 -0.15
N GLU A 31 -6.23 -6.20 0.78
CA GLU A 31 -6.10 -6.55 2.19
C GLU A 31 -7.45 -6.85 2.83
N PHE A 32 -8.45 -6.01 2.58
CA PHE A 32 -9.82 -6.26 3.04
C PHE A 32 -10.38 -7.59 2.49
N LYS A 33 -10.15 -7.86 1.19
CA LYS A 33 -10.57 -9.14 0.59
C LYS A 33 -9.86 -10.33 1.24
N ASN A 34 -8.57 -10.18 1.56
CA ASN A 34 -7.79 -11.22 2.24
C ASN A 34 -8.39 -11.58 3.59
N GLN A 35 -8.68 -10.57 4.40
CA GLN A 35 -9.30 -10.75 5.73
C GLN A 35 -10.65 -11.48 5.63
N ARG A 36 -11.47 -11.19 4.61
CA ARG A 36 -12.75 -11.88 4.38
C ARG A 36 -12.58 -13.34 4.02
N VAL A 37 -11.68 -13.64 3.07
CA VAL A 37 -11.42 -15.01 2.61
C VAL A 37 -10.85 -15.85 3.74
N GLU A 38 -9.94 -15.28 4.53
CA GLU A 38 -9.36 -15.94 5.71
C GLU A 38 -10.41 -16.18 6.79
N ALA A 39 -11.29 -15.21 7.05
CA ALA A 39 -12.38 -15.37 8.02
C ALA A 39 -13.37 -16.46 7.59
N ALA A 40 -13.70 -16.56 6.31
CA ALA A 40 -14.54 -17.63 5.78
C ALA A 40 -13.89 -19.01 5.95
N PHE A 41 -12.61 -19.13 5.65
CA PHE A 41 -11.86 -20.38 5.85
C PHE A 41 -11.80 -20.80 7.33
N ARG A 42 -11.49 -19.86 8.23
CA ARG A 42 -11.47 -20.13 9.68
C ARG A 42 -12.84 -20.54 10.20
N LYS A 43 -13.91 -19.88 9.73
CA LYS A 43 -15.28 -20.23 10.14
C LYS A 43 -15.62 -21.67 9.76
N GLU A 44 -15.29 -22.09 8.55
CA GLU A 44 -15.60 -23.44 8.08
C GLU A 44 -14.75 -24.50 8.80
N LEU A 45 -13.51 -24.19 9.17
CA LEU A 45 -12.68 -25.06 10.00
C LEU A 45 -13.30 -25.30 11.37
N VAL A 46 -13.78 -24.26 12.04
CA VAL A 46 -14.42 -24.36 13.35
C VAL A 46 -15.73 -25.15 13.28
N LEU A 47 -16.54 -24.89 12.25
CA LEU A 47 -17.80 -25.64 12.06
C LEU A 47 -17.55 -27.10 11.70
N GLY A 48 -16.47 -27.42 10.99
CA GLY A 48 -16.09 -28.80 10.68
C GLY A 48 -15.47 -29.53 11.87
N GLU A 49 -14.97 -28.83 12.89
CA GLU A 49 -14.52 -29.40 14.15
C GLU A 49 -15.72 -29.87 15.03
N ASP A 50 -16.83 -29.12 15.00
CA ASP A 50 -18.03 -29.42 15.76
C ASP A 50 -18.95 -30.43 15.06
N ASP A 51 -18.89 -30.56 13.72
CA ASP A 51 -19.77 -31.41 12.92
C ASP A 51 -19.01 -32.09 11.77
N ASP A 52 -18.71 -33.35 11.92
CA ASP A 52 -18.00 -34.19 10.93
C ASP A 52 -18.68 -34.20 9.56
N SER A 53 -20.01 -34.01 9.48
CA SER A 53 -20.73 -33.96 8.22
C SER A 53 -20.37 -32.74 7.37
N ARG A 54 -19.83 -31.68 7.99
CA ARG A 54 -19.37 -30.43 7.35
C ARG A 54 -17.89 -30.43 7.01
N ALA A 55 -17.13 -31.37 7.55
CA ALA A 55 -15.69 -31.52 7.26
C ALA A 55 -15.46 -32.16 5.88
N GLU A 56 -16.13 -31.65 4.83
CA GLU A 56 -15.91 -32.10 3.46
C GLU A 56 -14.51 -31.67 2.96
N PRO A 57 -13.60 -32.63 2.67
CA PRO A 57 -12.24 -32.31 2.24
C PRO A 57 -12.17 -31.46 0.98
N LEU A 58 -13.16 -31.55 0.10
CA LEU A 58 -13.22 -30.78 -1.15
C LEU A 58 -13.57 -29.31 -0.90
N ALA A 59 -14.51 -29.01 -0.03
CA ALA A 59 -14.89 -27.65 0.32
C ALA A 59 -13.75 -26.91 1.05
N LEU A 60 -13.10 -27.58 2.02
CA LEU A 60 -11.94 -27.04 2.71
C LEU A 60 -10.76 -26.79 1.76
N LYS A 61 -10.51 -27.67 0.80
CA LYS A 61 -9.46 -27.51 -0.18
C LYS A 61 -9.73 -26.31 -1.10
N GLU A 62 -10.98 -26.12 -1.53
CA GLU A 62 -11.36 -24.97 -2.36
C GLU A 62 -11.18 -23.65 -1.59
N LEU A 63 -11.63 -23.58 -0.34
CA LEU A 63 -11.43 -22.41 0.51
C LEU A 63 -9.95 -22.12 0.76
N PHE A 64 -9.14 -23.15 1.00
CA PHE A 64 -7.70 -23.01 1.15
C PHE A 64 -7.03 -22.50 -0.16
N ASP A 65 -7.42 -23.03 -1.31
CA ASP A 65 -6.90 -22.56 -2.60
C ASP A 65 -7.28 -21.09 -2.86
N ASN A 66 -8.45 -20.65 -2.44
CA ASN A 66 -8.87 -19.26 -2.52
C ASN A 66 -8.03 -18.36 -1.61
N VAL A 67 -7.76 -18.79 -0.37
CA VAL A 67 -6.84 -18.10 0.55
C VAL A 67 -5.46 -17.99 -0.11
N ARG A 68 -4.91 -19.09 -0.60
CA ARG A 68 -3.58 -19.14 -1.23
C ARG A 68 -3.48 -18.21 -2.45
N LYS A 69 -4.45 -18.25 -3.37
CA LYS A 69 -4.49 -17.39 -4.56
C LYS A 69 -4.53 -15.91 -4.17
N ASN A 70 -5.31 -15.58 -3.12
CA ASN A 70 -5.44 -14.21 -2.68
C ASN A 70 -4.15 -13.71 -2.00
N TYR A 71 -3.48 -14.54 -1.19
CA TYR A 71 -2.17 -14.23 -0.63
C TYR A 71 -1.12 -13.99 -1.71
N PHE A 72 -1.05 -14.83 -2.75
CA PHE A 72 -0.14 -14.61 -3.86
C PHE A 72 -0.39 -13.27 -4.56
N ARG A 73 -1.65 -12.92 -4.78
CA ARG A 73 -2.02 -11.64 -5.40
C ARG A 73 -1.57 -10.46 -4.54
N ILE A 74 -1.83 -10.52 -3.25
CA ILE A 74 -1.39 -9.49 -2.29
C ILE A 74 0.12 -9.36 -2.28
N TYR A 75 0.86 -10.46 -2.13
CA TYR A 75 2.31 -10.43 -2.07
C TYR A 75 2.94 -9.84 -3.33
N ILE A 76 2.42 -10.16 -4.51
CA ILE A 76 2.88 -9.57 -5.76
C ILE A 76 2.67 -8.04 -5.74
N HIS A 77 1.49 -7.57 -5.35
CA HIS A 77 1.23 -6.12 -5.29
C HIS A 77 2.10 -5.41 -4.23
N TYR A 78 2.30 -6.01 -3.06
CA TYR A 78 3.22 -5.49 -2.06
C TYR A 78 4.68 -5.49 -2.54
N THR A 79 5.09 -6.51 -3.28
CA THR A 79 6.44 -6.57 -3.86
C THR A 79 6.65 -5.43 -4.85
N TYR A 80 5.73 -5.21 -5.77
CA TYR A 80 5.80 -4.07 -6.69
C TYR A 80 5.79 -2.75 -5.95
N PHE A 81 4.88 -2.55 -5.01
CA PHE A 81 4.83 -1.34 -4.21
C PHE A 81 6.14 -1.07 -3.46
N ASN A 82 6.68 -2.08 -2.80
CA ASN A 82 7.93 -1.97 -2.06
C ASN A 82 9.13 -1.73 -2.99
N LEU A 83 9.15 -2.34 -4.17
CA LEU A 83 10.18 -2.11 -5.18
C LEU A 83 10.17 -0.65 -5.64
N PHE A 84 9.01 -0.12 -6.02
CA PHE A 84 8.83 1.27 -6.40
C PHE A 84 9.20 2.23 -5.27
N ARG A 85 8.78 1.93 -4.05
CA ARG A 85 9.11 2.73 -2.86
C ARG A 85 10.60 2.79 -2.61
N ASN A 86 11.28 1.66 -2.63
CA ASN A 86 12.72 1.61 -2.41
C ASN A 86 13.48 2.31 -3.53
N PHE A 87 13.05 2.12 -4.78
CA PHE A 87 13.63 2.81 -5.93
C PHE A 87 13.49 4.34 -5.81
N TYR A 88 12.29 4.82 -5.44
CA TYR A 88 12.07 6.24 -5.20
C TYR A 88 12.98 6.80 -4.10
N PHE A 89 13.17 6.07 -2.99
CA PHE A 89 14.07 6.51 -1.93
C PHE A 89 15.53 6.55 -2.35
N GLN A 90 15.98 5.63 -3.19
CA GLN A 90 17.32 5.67 -3.76
C GLN A 90 17.49 6.84 -4.74
N LEU A 91 16.51 7.07 -5.59
CA LEU A 91 16.51 8.22 -6.48
C LEU A 91 16.51 9.55 -5.72
N ASN A 92 15.80 9.62 -4.60
CA ASN A 92 15.78 10.82 -3.76
C ASN A 92 17.17 11.20 -3.26
N ASN A 93 17.98 10.22 -2.83
CA ASN A 93 19.35 10.46 -2.44
C ASN A 93 20.21 10.98 -3.62
N LEU A 94 20.06 10.36 -4.78
CA LEU A 94 20.81 10.74 -5.99
C LEU A 94 20.37 12.11 -6.51
N PHE A 95 19.09 12.44 -6.42
CA PHE A 95 18.52 13.68 -6.94
C PHE A 95 19.17 14.94 -6.37
N ALA A 96 19.44 14.95 -5.05
CA ALA A 96 20.12 16.06 -4.38
C ALA A 96 21.53 16.29 -4.95
N TYR A 97 22.27 15.23 -5.24
CA TYR A 97 23.60 15.35 -5.86
C TYR A 97 23.50 15.85 -7.30
N VAL A 98 22.59 15.31 -8.10
CA VAL A 98 22.39 15.72 -9.50
C VAL A 98 22.07 17.21 -9.60
N LEU A 99 21.27 17.75 -8.70
CA LEU A 99 20.95 19.19 -8.64
C LEU A 99 22.19 20.05 -8.33
N LEU A 100 23.16 19.53 -7.57
CA LEU A 100 24.34 20.25 -7.15
C LEU A 100 25.52 20.14 -8.13
N ILE A 101 25.50 19.15 -9.06
CA ILE A 101 26.58 18.92 -10.04
C ILE A 101 27.02 20.22 -10.74
N PRO A 102 26.13 21.07 -11.31
CA PRO A 102 26.56 22.28 -12.00
C PRO A 102 27.31 23.25 -11.08
N THR A 103 26.85 23.40 -9.84
CA THR A 103 27.44 24.33 -8.86
C THR A 103 28.77 23.81 -8.33
N ILE A 104 28.92 22.50 -8.19
CA ILE A 104 30.18 21.84 -7.82
C ILE A 104 31.20 21.97 -8.94
N ALA A 105 30.79 21.71 -10.18
CA ALA A 105 31.67 21.78 -11.35
C ALA A 105 32.22 23.18 -11.58
N LEU A 106 31.48 24.22 -11.23
CA LEU A 106 31.90 25.60 -11.28
C LEU A 106 32.80 26.03 -10.10
N GLY A 107 33.06 25.15 -9.15
CA GLY A 107 33.88 25.47 -7.97
C GLY A 107 33.28 26.51 -7.02
N VAL A 108 31.98 26.80 -7.14
CA VAL A 108 31.29 27.84 -6.36
C VAL A 108 31.04 27.46 -4.94
N ILE A 109 30.95 26.15 -4.65
CA ILE A 109 30.67 25.61 -3.31
C ILE A 109 31.78 24.67 -2.85
N THR A 110 32.07 24.75 -1.55
CA THR A 110 32.97 23.81 -0.88
C THR A 110 32.25 22.51 -0.51
N LEU A 111 33.00 21.45 -0.25
CA LEU A 111 32.44 20.18 0.24
C LEU A 111 31.60 20.34 1.53
N GLY A 112 32.00 21.26 2.42
CA GLY A 112 31.24 21.57 3.64
C GLY A 112 29.86 22.17 3.32
N ILE A 113 29.81 23.14 2.43
CA ILE A 113 28.55 23.76 1.96
C ILE A 113 27.68 22.73 1.23
N MET A 114 28.26 21.89 0.40
CA MET A 114 27.55 20.80 -0.28
C MET A 114 26.86 19.89 0.72
N ASN A 115 27.57 19.40 1.73
CA ASN A 115 27.01 18.55 2.77
C ASN A 115 25.90 19.23 3.57
N GLN A 116 26.05 20.52 3.84
CA GLN A 116 25.01 21.30 4.52
C GLN A 116 23.74 21.40 3.69
N ILE A 117 23.86 21.65 2.40
CA ILE A 117 22.72 21.72 1.46
C ILE A 117 22.03 20.35 1.37
N ILE A 118 22.81 19.26 1.23
CA ILE A 118 22.25 17.89 1.15
C ILE A 118 21.50 17.54 2.43
N ARG A 119 22.02 17.89 3.60
CA ARG A 119 21.31 17.68 4.87
C ARG A 119 20.01 18.47 4.93
N ALA A 120 20.03 19.75 4.59
CA ALA A 120 18.83 20.58 4.56
C ALA A 120 17.78 20.03 3.58
N PHE A 121 18.21 19.60 2.38
CA PHE A 121 17.35 18.95 1.40
C PHE A 121 16.75 17.66 1.96
N SER A 122 17.56 16.85 2.61
CA SER A 122 17.14 15.59 3.24
C SER A 122 16.09 15.80 4.33
N GLU A 123 16.25 16.82 5.19
CA GLU A 123 15.28 17.17 6.23
C GLU A 123 13.91 17.57 5.64
N VAL A 124 13.92 18.42 4.60
CA VAL A 124 12.68 18.82 3.91
C VAL A 124 12.01 17.61 3.29
N THR A 125 12.74 16.81 2.51
CA THR A 125 12.18 15.65 1.81
C THR A 125 11.73 14.56 2.77
N SER A 126 12.43 14.33 3.89
CA SER A 126 12.04 13.32 4.89
C SER A 126 10.72 13.65 5.56
N SER A 127 10.46 14.93 5.82
CA SER A 127 9.20 15.38 6.39
C SER A 127 8.01 15.07 5.48
N PHE A 128 8.16 15.32 4.17
CA PHE A 128 7.13 14.98 3.19
C PHE A 128 7.01 13.47 2.93
N GLN A 129 8.12 12.76 2.97
CA GLN A 129 8.15 11.30 2.77
C GLN A 129 7.58 10.51 3.94
N TYR A 130 7.29 11.16 5.06
CA TYR A 130 6.65 10.48 6.20
C TYR A 130 5.34 9.80 5.80
N LEU A 131 4.51 10.46 4.98
CA LEU A 131 3.29 9.86 4.43
C LEU A 131 3.57 8.60 3.60
N VAL A 132 4.63 8.64 2.78
CA VAL A 132 5.03 7.50 1.95
C VAL A 132 5.51 6.33 2.80
N ARG A 133 6.25 6.60 3.86
CA ARG A 133 6.74 5.58 4.81
C ARG A 133 5.60 4.95 5.61
N SER A 134 4.63 5.76 6.01
CA SER A 134 3.46 5.34 6.78
C SER A 134 2.36 4.74 5.89
N TRP A 135 2.58 4.56 4.59
CA TRP A 135 1.54 4.13 3.66
C TRP A 135 0.95 2.76 4.02
N SER A 136 1.76 1.82 4.47
CA SER A 136 1.28 0.52 4.97
C SER A 136 0.30 0.67 6.13
N THR A 137 0.64 1.51 7.11
CA THR A 137 -0.24 1.80 8.25
C THR A 137 -1.54 2.47 7.81
N ILE A 138 -1.49 3.34 6.79
CA ILE A 138 -2.67 3.96 6.21
C ILE A 138 -3.56 2.91 5.52
N ILE A 139 -2.96 1.96 4.79
CA ILE A 139 -3.67 0.84 4.18
C ILE A 139 -4.41 0.02 5.24
N ASP A 140 -3.73 -0.35 6.32
CA ASP A 140 -4.30 -1.12 7.42
C ASP A 140 -5.47 -0.36 8.07
N LEU A 141 -5.30 0.95 8.32
CA LEU A 141 -6.36 1.80 8.86
C LEU A 141 -7.59 1.84 7.95
N ILE A 142 -7.40 2.01 6.63
CA ILE A 142 -8.50 2.03 5.66
C ILE A 142 -9.20 0.66 5.62
N SER A 143 -8.46 -0.44 5.71
CA SER A 143 -9.04 -1.78 5.70
C SER A 143 -9.92 -2.02 6.94
N VAL A 144 -9.45 -1.60 8.11
CA VAL A 144 -10.23 -1.65 9.37
C VAL A 144 -11.48 -0.75 9.28
N PHE A 145 -11.34 0.46 8.74
CA PHE A 145 -12.47 1.37 8.56
C PHE A 145 -13.54 0.78 7.63
N LYS A 146 -13.15 0.19 6.50
CA LYS A 146 -14.07 -0.51 5.59
C LYS A 146 -14.81 -1.65 6.27
N ARG A 147 -14.13 -2.40 7.14
CA ARG A 147 -14.75 -3.49 7.92
C ARG A 147 -15.77 -2.95 8.92
N LEU A 148 -15.46 -1.87 9.63
CA LEU A 148 -16.38 -1.23 10.56
C LEU A 148 -17.60 -0.67 9.84
N GLN A 149 -17.41 -0.06 8.69
CA GLN A 149 -18.51 0.46 7.86
C GLN A 149 -19.42 -0.66 7.36
N ALA A 150 -18.85 -1.80 6.94
CA ALA A 150 -19.60 -2.98 6.57
C ALA A 150 -20.41 -3.54 7.75
N PHE A 151 -19.84 -3.56 8.95
CA PHE A 151 -20.53 -3.97 10.18
C PHE A 151 -21.66 -3.00 10.54
N GLU A 152 -21.41 -1.69 10.50
CA GLU A 152 -22.42 -0.68 10.78
C GLU A 152 -23.60 -0.74 9.81
N SER A 153 -23.35 -0.95 8.52
CA SER A 153 -24.40 -1.08 7.51
C SER A 153 -25.25 -2.33 7.73
N ALA A 154 -24.62 -3.46 8.09
CA ALA A 154 -25.34 -4.68 8.45
C ALA A 154 -26.21 -4.48 9.70
N PHE A 155 -25.74 -3.74 10.71
CA PHE A 155 -26.48 -3.46 11.92
C PHE A 155 -27.68 -2.52 11.69
N LYS A 156 -27.54 -1.55 10.79
CA LYS A 156 -28.60 -0.58 10.45
C LYS A 156 -29.61 -1.11 9.41
N GLY A 157 -29.50 -2.38 9.00
CA GLY A 157 -30.38 -2.99 7.99
C GLY A 157 -30.26 -2.32 6.61
N ARG A 158 -29.20 -1.53 6.37
CA ARG A 158 -28.89 -0.96 5.06
C ARG A 158 -28.13 -1.98 4.23
N SER A 159 -28.37 -1.97 2.90
CA SER A 159 -27.55 -2.72 1.98
C SER A 159 -26.07 -2.38 2.22
N LEU A 160 -25.22 -3.41 2.24
CA LEU A 160 -23.76 -3.23 2.32
C LEU A 160 -23.35 -2.19 1.28
N PRO A 161 -22.47 -1.22 1.63
CA PRO A 161 -21.92 -0.34 0.62
C PRO A 161 -21.33 -1.20 -0.49
N GLU A 162 -21.68 -0.89 -1.71
CA GLU A 162 -21.22 -1.58 -2.92
C GLU A 162 -19.69 -1.48 -2.94
N LEU A 163 -19.06 -2.50 -2.41
CA LEU A 163 -17.62 -2.69 -2.55
C LEU A 163 -17.42 -3.00 -4.02
N ASP A 164 -16.72 -2.12 -4.73
CA ASP A 164 -16.41 -2.21 -6.15
C ASP A 164 -16.55 -3.64 -6.69
N LEU A 165 -17.71 -3.95 -7.25
CA LEU A 165 -18.07 -5.25 -7.81
C LEU A 165 -17.18 -5.64 -8.99
N GLU A 166 -16.37 -4.71 -9.48
CA GLU A 166 -15.39 -4.94 -10.54
C GLU A 166 -14.39 -6.06 -10.21
N TYR A 167 -14.20 -6.37 -8.90
CA TYR A 167 -13.32 -7.46 -8.46
C TYR A 167 -14.03 -8.77 -8.15
N ILE A 168 -15.36 -8.78 -8.09
CA ILE A 168 -16.14 -10.00 -7.79
C ILE A 168 -16.54 -10.72 -9.08
N ASN A 169 -16.54 -10.03 -10.22
CA ASN A 169 -17.10 -10.51 -11.48
C ASN A 169 -16.13 -11.30 -12.37
N THR A 170 -14.98 -11.75 -11.87
CA THR A 170 -14.10 -12.64 -12.64
C THR A 170 -14.36 -14.14 -12.40
N ASP A 171 -15.16 -14.51 -11.40
CA ASP A 171 -15.64 -15.88 -11.25
C ASP A 171 -17.13 -15.85 -10.89
N GLY A 172 -17.97 -15.91 -11.92
CA GLY A 172 -19.41 -16.05 -11.78
C GLY A 172 -19.78 -17.38 -11.14
N ARG A 173 -19.90 -17.39 -9.84
CA ARG A 173 -20.73 -18.32 -9.05
C ARG A 173 -20.96 -17.72 -7.68
N VAL A 174 -22.08 -16.99 -7.56
CA VAL A 174 -22.82 -16.97 -6.29
C VAL A 174 -23.95 -17.96 -6.50
N ASP A 175 -23.71 -19.20 -6.17
CA ASP A 175 -24.78 -20.16 -5.98
C ASP A 175 -25.44 -19.91 -4.64
N LYS A 176 -26.77 -20.01 -4.66
CA LYS A 176 -27.85 -19.76 -3.75
C LYS A 176 -27.60 -20.22 -2.30
#